data_cd3898911d9cba2ba85635c6ec504d1f
#
_entry.id   cd3898911d9cba2ba85635c6ec504d1f
#
_cell.length_a   1.000
_cell.length_b   1.000
_cell.length_c   1.000
_cell.angle_alpha   90.00
_cell.angle_beta   90.00
_cell.angle_gamma   90.00
#
_symmetry.space_group_name_H-M   'P 1'
#
loop_
_entity.id
_entity.type
_entity.pdbx_description
1 polymer ?
#
loop_
_entity_poly.entity_id
_entity_poly.type
_entity_poly.pdbx_seq_one_letter_code
_entity_poly.pdbx_strand_id
1 'polypeptide(L)'
;SPAIQKDDSKCIRCQRCVRTCHEIQHVSALAVVNKGEHQAISTFLNKPMNDVVCTNCGQCINRCPTGALAERSYLDQVWDMINDETKHVIVQTAPAVRVALAEPLGYEPGNRVTHKMVSALKHIGFDSVLDTDFTADLTIMEEGTELLTRLKKALVDGDKSVKLPMTTSCSPGW
;
A
#
# COMPACT_ATOMS: atom_id res chain seq x y z
N SER A 1 2.34 -9.77 7.43
CA SER A 1 2.03 -9.13 6.15
C SER A 1 3.27 -8.41 5.62
N PRO A 2 3.43 -8.23 4.31
CA PRO A 2 4.52 -7.42 3.76
C PRO A 2 4.38 -5.94 4.14
N ALA A 3 3.17 -5.47 4.42
CA ALA A 3 2.90 -4.06 4.68
C ALA A 3 2.64 -3.75 6.16
N ILE A 4 2.09 -4.69 6.93
CA ILE A 4 1.60 -4.46 8.28
C ILE A 4 2.30 -5.40 9.26
N GLN A 5 2.85 -4.84 10.32
CA GLN A 5 3.33 -5.58 11.48
C GLN A 5 2.42 -5.35 12.68
N LYS A 6 2.36 -6.33 13.59
CA LYS A 6 1.56 -6.30 14.81
C LYS A 6 2.42 -6.67 16.01
N ASP A 7 2.34 -5.84 17.03
CA ASP A 7 2.97 -6.05 18.34
C ASP A 7 1.86 -6.18 19.39
N ASP A 8 1.63 -7.41 19.84
CA ASP A 8 0.58 -7.70 20.81
C ASP A 8 0.84 -7.10 22.19
N SER A 9 2.10 -6.85 22.53
CA SER A 9 2.48 -6.25 23.82
C SER A 9 1.95 -4.82 23.99
N LYS A 10 1.76 -4.10 22.86
CA LYS A 10 1.23 -2.74 22.82
C LYS A 10 -0.30 -2.69 22.69
N CYS A 11 -0.94 -3.83 22.48
CA CYS A 11 -2.36 -3.88 22.19
C CYS A 11 -3.23 -3.71 23.44
N ILE A 12 -4.00 -2.63 23.52
CA ILE A 12 -4.96 -2.35 24.60
C ILE A 12 -6.36 -2.93 24.34
N ARG A 13 -6.52 -3.75 23.31
CA ARG A 13 -7.77 -4.44 22.95
C ARG A 13 -8.96 -3.52 22.71
N CYS A 14 -8.74 -2.28 22.26
CA CYS A 14 -9.79 -1.26 22.05
C CYS A 14 -10.70 -1.54 20.84
N GLN A 15 -10.40 -2.53 20.02
CA GLN A 15 -11.17 -3.01 18.85
C GLN A 15 -11.36 -2.00 17.71
N ARG A 16 -10.72 -0.82 17.75
CA ARG A 16 -10.85 0.19 16.67
C ARG A 16 -10.45 -0.37 15.31
N CYS A 17 -9.35 -1.14 15.27
CA CYS A 17 -8.87 -1.78 14.04
C CYS A 17 -9.85 -2.83 13.50
N VAL A 18 -10.51 -3.59 14.38
CA VAL A 18 -11.53 -4.59 14.00
C VAL A 18 -12.73 -3.91 13.37
N ARG A 19 -13.28 -2.89 14.05
CA ARG A 19 -14.43 -2.13 13.52
C ARG A 19 -14.11 -1.43 12.21
N THR A 20 -12.93 -0.80 12.10
CA THR A 20 -12.51 -0.19 10.83
C THR A 20 -12.41 -1.22 9.71
N CYS A 21 -11.83 -2.38 9.98
CA CYS A 21 -11.69 -3.44 9.00
C CYS A 21 -13.04 -4.05 8.58
N HIS A 22 -13.98 -4.17 9.53
CA HIS A 22 -15.29 -4.75 9.29
C HIS A 22 -16.31 -3.73 8.76
N GLU A 23 -16.49 -2.60 9.45
CA GLU A 23 -17.58 -1.66 9.20
C GLU A 23 -17.28 -0.65 8.09
N ILE A 24 -15.99 -0.28 7.93
CA ILE A 24 -15.57 0.75 6.97
C ILE A 24 -14.96 0.13 5.71
N GLN A 25 -14.05 -0.82 5.88
CA GLN A 25 -13.37 -1.46 4.76
C GLN A 25 -14.11 -2.70 4.23
N HIS A 26 -15.07 -3.24 4.98
CA HIS A 26 -15.82 -4.46 4.64
C HIS A 26 -14.95 -5.70 4.32
N VAL A 27 -13.70 -5.72 4.82
CA VAL A 27 -12.73 -6.80 4.60
C VAL A 27 -12.80 -7.88 5.69
N SER A 28 -13.00 -7.48 6.95
CA SER A 28 -13.11 -8.39 8.12
C SER A 28 -11.90 -9.31 8.34
N ALA A 29 -10.69 -8.86 8.01
CA ALA A 29 -9.47 -9.64 8.22
C ALA A 29 -9.07 -9.75 9.69
N LEU A 30 -9.46 -8.77 10.52
CA LEU A 30 -9.19 -8.73 11.97
C LEU A 30 -10.47 -9.00 12.76
N ALA A 31 -10.35 -9.78 13.82
CA ALA A 31 -11.44 -10.10 14.72
C ALA A 31 -10.97 -10.12 16.19
N VAL A 32 -11.93 -10.04 17.08
CA VAL A 32 -11.72 -10.35 18.50
C VAL A 32 -11.73 -11.87 18.66
N VAL A 33 -10.64 -12.41 19.17
CA VAL A 33 -10.50 -13.84 19.42
C VAL A 33 -10.37 -14.11 20.92
N ASN A 34 -10.72 -15.32 21.34
CA ASN A 34 -10.72 -15.76 22.73
C ASN A 34 -11.70 -14.96 23.60
N LYS A 35 -11.73 -15.26 24.89
CA LYS A 35 -12.64 -14.63 25.89
C LYS A 35 -11.89 -14.33 27.19
N GLY A 36 -12.47 -13.43 27.98
CA GLY A 36 -11.95 -13.04 29.28
C GLY A 36 -10.54 -12.45 29.20
N GLU A 37 -9.66 -12.86 30.08
CA GLU A 37 -8.29 -12.35 30.14
C GLU A 37 -7.45 -12.71 28.90
N HIS A 38 -7.81 -13.80 28.21
CA HIS A 38 -7.13 -14.25 27.00
C HIS A 38 -7.64 -13.57 25.72
N GLN A 39 -8.58 -12.64 25.84
CA GLN A 39 -9.09 -11.90 24.67
C GLN A 39 -7.95 -11.20 23.91
N ALA A 40 -7.90 -11.37 22.61
CA ALA A 40 -6.90 -10.77 21.74
C ALA A 40 -7.53 -10.28 20.42
N ILE A 41 -6.82 -9.42 19.71
CA ILE A 41 -7.15 -9.05 18.35
C ILE A 41 -6.29 -9.89 17.42
N SER A 42 -6.89 -10.66 16.55
CA SER A 42 -6.16 -11.54 15.63
C SER A 42 -6.90 -11.74 14.32
N THR A 43 -6.31 -12.50 13.45
CA THR A 43 -6.88 -12.99 12.19
C THR A 43 -7.57 -14.35 12.41
N PHE A 44 -8.25 -14.84 11.39
CA PHE A 44 -8.85 -16.17 11.43
C PHE A 44 -7.82 -17.24 11.76
N LEU A 45 -8.10 -18.05 12.80
CA LEU A 45 -7.20 -19.09 13.32
C LEU A 45 -5.77 -18.63 13.61
N ASN A 46 -5.57 -17.36 13.95
CA ASN A 46 -4.24 -16.75 14.18
C ASN A 46 -3.28 -16.88 12.98
N LYS A 47 -3.81 -17.05 11.77
CA LYS A 47 -2.99 -17.12 10.57
C LYS A 47 -2.28 -15.80 10.29
N PRO A 48 -1.12 -15.80 9.63
CA PRO A 48 -0.49 -14.58 9.14
C PRO A 48 -1.45 -13.73 8.30
N MET A 49 -1.32 -12.41 8.34
CA MET A 49 -2.21 -11.51 7.58
C MET A 49 -2.17 -11.73 6.06
N ASN A 50 -1.11 -12.36 5.54
CA ASN A 50 -1.03 -12.75 4.12
C ASN A 50 -1.90 -13.96 3.76
N ASP A 51 -2.24 -14.77 4.76
CA ASP A 51 -2.96 -16.03 4.56
C ASP A 51 -4.46 -15.88 4.83
N VAL A 52 -4.90 -14.64 4.99
CA VAL A 52 -6.31 -14.27 5.20
C VAL A 52 -6.72 -13.18 4.19
N VAL A 53 -7.98 -12.78 4.20
CA VAL A 53 -8.57 -11.80 3.26
C VAL A 53 -8.02 -10.36 3.38
N CYS A 54 -6.89 -10.15 4.05
CA CYS A 54 -6.30 -8.82 4.24
C CYS A 54 -5.86 -8.22 2.91
N THR A 55 -6.34 -7.02 2.60
CA THR A 55 -6.00 -6.27 1.37
C THR A 55 -4.78 -5.34 1.56
N ASN A 56 -4.14 -5.36 2.73
CA ASN A 56 -3.00 -4.49 3.08
C ASN A 56 -3.28 -2.98 2.97
N CYS A 57 -4.54 -2.54 3.09
CA CYS A 57 -4.94 -1.14 2.93
C CYS A 57 -4.42 -0.18 4.02
N GLY A 58 -3.90 -0.69 5.15
CA GLY A 58 -3.31 0.12 6.23
C GLY A 58 -4.30 0.87 7.13
N GLN A 59 -5.61 0.83 6.88
CA GLN A 59 -6.59 1.61 7.65
C GLN A 59 -6.64 1.23 9.14
N CYS A 60 -6.31 0.00 9.48
CA CYS A 60 -6.18 -0.46 10.86
C CYS A 60 -5.00 0.19 11.60
N ILE A 61 -3.92 0.52 10.89
CA ILE A 61 -2.76 1.24 11.43
C ILE A 61 -3.17 2.65 11.85
N ASN A 62 -3.83 3.39 10.95
CA ASN A 62 -4.29 4.76 11.21
C ASN A 62 -5.24 4.88 12.41
N ARG A 63 -5.88 3.79 12.81
CA ARG A 63 -6.82 3.75 13.95
C ARG A 63 -6.23 3.18 15.22
N CYS A 64 -5.00 2.66 15.17
CA CYS A 64 -4.36 2.07 16.34
C CYS A 64 -3.76 3.17 17.24
N PRO A 65 -4.31 3.38 18.47
CA PRO A 65 -3.86 4.49 19.32
C PRO A 65 -2.52 4.23 20.00
N THR A 66 -2.04 2.98 19.98
CA THR A 66 -0.85 2.55 20.73
C THR A 66 0.30 2.10 19.81
N GLY A 67 0.13 2.16 18.49
CA GLY A 67 1.12 1.63 17.56
C GLY A 67 1.30 0.10 17.64
N ALA A 68 0.31 -0.63 18.20
CA ALA A 68 0.30 -2.08 18.16
C ALA A 68 0.18 -2.64 16.73
N LEU A 69 -0.41 -1.87 15.82
CA LEU A 69 -0.38 -2.07 14.38
C LEU A 69 0.43 -0.92 13.79
N ALA A 70 1.43 -1.24 13.01
CA ALA A 70 2.33 -0.30 12.37
C ALA A 70 2.70 -0.77 10.97
N GLU A 71 3.21 0.12 10.15
CA GLU A 71 3.83 -0.21 8.88
C GLU A 71 5.06 -1.10 9.11
N ARG A 72 5.29 -2.04 8.22
CA ARG A 72 6.54 -2.78 8.22
C ARG A 72 7.63 -1.89 7.61
N SER A 73 8.65 -1.58 8.40
CA SER A 73 9.83 -0.87 7.91
C SER A 73 10.76 -1.81 7.14
N TYR A 74 11.26 -1.34 6.01
CA TYR A 74 12.30 -1.99 5.21
C TYR A 74 13.56 -1.13 5.12
N LEU A 75 13.68 -0.10 5.97
CA LEU A 75 14.79 0.86 5.91
C LEU A 75 16.15 0.20 6.02
N ASP A 76 16.34 -0.70 6.98
CA ASP A 76 17.63 -1.40 7.18
C ASP A 76 18.01 -2.21 5.94
N GLN A 77 17.05 -2.93 5.36
CA GLN A 77 17.26 -3.71 4.13
C GLN A 77 17.61 -2.83 2.94
N VAL A 78 16.99 -1.65 2.83
CA VAL A 78 17.31 -0.69 1.76
C VAL A 78 18.71 -0.13 1.95
N TRP A 79 19.11 0.20 3.18
CA TRP A 79 20.46 0.64 3.46
C TRP A 79 21.51 -0.44 3.17
N ASP A 80 21.23 -1.68 3.52
CA ASP A 80 22.10 -2.81 3.18
C ASP A 80 22.27 -2.97 1.67
N MET A 81 21.18 -2.77 0.90
CA MET A 81 21.24 -2.82 -0.56
C MET A 81 22.02 -1.65 -1.16
N ILE A 82 21.84 -0.42 -0.65
CA ILE A 82 22.56 0.78 -1.13
C ILE A 82 24.06 0.65 -0.86
N ASN A 83 24.45 0.04 0.27
CA ASN A 83 25.85 -0.15 0.64
C ASN A 83 26.51 -1.36 -0.06
N ASP A 84 25.77 -2.15 -0.80
CA ASP A 84 26.27 -3.31 -1.54
C ASP A 84 26.62 -2.90 -2.99
N GLU A 85 27.89 -2.65 -3.25
CA GLU A 85 28.39 -2.21 -4.56
C GLU A 85 28.08 -3.19 -5.72
N THR A 86 27.67 -4.41 -5.41
CA THR A 86 27.28 -5.41 -6.42
C THR A 86 25.85 -5.22 -6.92
N LYS A 87 25.05 -4.36 -6.27
CA LYS A 87 23.64 -4.15 -6.58
C LYS A 87 23.40 -2.83 -7.29
N HIS A 88 22.50 -2.86 -8.25
CA HIS A 88 21.93 -1.67 -8.86
C HIS A 88 20.57 -1.39 -8.20
N VAL A 89 20.49 -0.36 -7.35
CA VAL A 89 19.34 -0.07 -6.51
C VAL A 89 18.46 1.00 -7.15
N ILE A 90 17.23 0.62 -7.47
CA ILE A 90 16.25 1.50 -8.10
C ILE A 90 15.15 1.83 -7.10
N VAL A 91 14.74 3.10 -7.05
CA VAL A 91 13.59 3.54 -6.28
C VAL A 91 12.50 4.10 -7.19
N GLN A 92 11.26 3.73 -6.94
CA GLN A 92 10.08 4.34 -7.54
C GLN A 92 9.36 5.20 -6.50
N THR A 93 9.07 6.45 -6.85
CA THR A 93 8.46 7.41 -5.92
C THR A 93 6.94 7.44 -6.07
N ALA A 94 6.22 7.35 -4.93
CA ALA A 94 4.78 7.58 -4.95
C ALA A 94 4.45 9.07 -5.24
N PRO A 95 3.36 9.38 -5.97
CA PRO A 95 3.02 10.74 -6.37
C PRO A 95 2.87 11.73 -5.21
N ALA A 96 2.30 11.30 -4.09
CA ALA A 96 2.05 12.15 -2.93
C ALA A 96 3.32 12.55 -2.15
N VAL A 97 4.39 11.77 -2.25
CA VAL A 97 5.63 12.00 -1.48
C VAL A 97 6.26 13.35 -1.82
N ARG A 98 6.20 13.80 -3.09
CA ARG A 98 6.73 15.08 -3.53
C ARG A 98 6.06 16.29 -2.88
N VAL A 99 4.83 16.14 -2.38
CA VAL A 99 4.11 17.17 -1.62
C VAL A 99 4.35 17.00 -0.13
N ALA A 100 4.24 15.76 0.38
CA ALA A 100 4.41 15.47 1.79
C ALA A 100 5.82 15.81 2.33
N LEU A 101 6.87 15.70 1.51
CA LEU A 101 8.23 16.09 1.87
C LEU A 101 8.44 17.61 1.97
N ALA A 102 7.58 18.42 1.39
CA ALA A 102 7.75 19.86 1.37
C ALA A 102 7.63 20.46 2.78
N GLU A 103 6.62 20.08 3.53
CA GLU A 103 6.34 20.64 4.85
C GLU A 103 7.45 20.36 5.89
N PRO A 104 7.95 19.12 6.07
CA PRO A 104 9.09 18.86 6.95
C PRO A 104 10.38 19.59 6.56
N LEU A 105 10.51 19.96 5.27
CA LEU A 105 11.66 20.74 4.78
C LEU A 105 11.45 22.25 4.91
N GLY A 106 10.38 22.71 5.57
CA GLY A 106 10.10 24.12 5.85
C GLY A 106 9.45 24.88 4.70
N TYR A 107 8.87 24.21 3.71
CA TYR A 107 8.08 24.84 2.66
C TYR A 107 6.61 25.00 3.08
N GLU A 108 5.91 25.94 2.48
CA GLU A 108 4.48 26.12 2.68
C GLU A 108 3.69 24.86 2.22
N PRO A 109 2.59 24.51 2.91
CA PRO A 109 1.73 23.40 2.51
C PRO A 109 1.32 23.47 1.04
N GLY A 110 1.34 22.31 0.37
CA GLY A 110 0.98 22.19 -1.03
C GLY A 110 2.13 22.45 -2.03
N ASN A 111 3.29 22.85 -1.58
CA ASN A 111 4.46 22.98 -2.45
C ASN A 111 4.92 21.60 -2.94
N ARG A 112 5.35 21.54 -4.20
CA ARG A 112 5.90 20.33 -4.83
C ARG A 112 7.42 20.42 -4.91
N VAL A 113 8.11 19.47 -4.31
CA VAL A 113 9.58 19.40 -4.26
C VAL A 113 10.15 18.28 -5.14
N THR A 114 9.52 17.98 -6.27
CA THR A 114 9.86 16.85 -7.14
C THR A 114 11.36 16.77 -7.47
N HIS A 115 11.95 17.81 -8.01
CA HIS A 115 13.37 17.79 -8.39
C HIS A 115 14.30 17.65 -7.18
N LYS A 116 13.96 18.28 -6.06
CA LYS A 116 14.74 18.16 -4.81
C LYS A 116 14.65 16.75 -4.24
N MET A 117 13.47 16.13 -4.29
CA MET A 117 13.26 14.74 -3.89
C MET A 117 14.11 13.79 -4.73
N VAL A 118 14.10 13.94 -6.06
CA VAL A 118 14.92 13.09 -6.96
C VAL A 118 16.41 13.29 -6.67
N SER A 119 16.86 14.54 -6.49
CA SER A 119 18.26 14.84 -6.16
C SER A 119 18.66 14.26 -4.82
N ALA A 120 17.79 14.35 -3.81
CA ALA A 120 18.04 13.78 -2.48
C ALA A 120 18.15 12.25 -2.53
N LEU A 121 17.26 11.57 -3.25
CA LEU A 121 17.32 10.11 -3.40
C LEU A 121 18.60 9.66 -4.10
N LYS A 122 19.03 10.34 -5.16
CA LYS A 122 20.32 10.08 -5.80
C LYS A 122 21.50 10.34 -4.87
N HIS A 123 21.41 11.36 -4.03
CA HIS A 123 22.46 11.70 -3.06
C HIS A 123 22.55 10.68 -1.92
N ILE A 124 21.44 10.04 -1.56
CA ILE A 124 21.38 8.93 -0.59
C ILE A 124 22.10 7.69 -1.14
N GLY A 125 22.16 7.51 -2.45
CA GLY A 125 22.87 6.39 -3.09
C GLY A 125 22.02 5.51 -4.00
N PHE A 126 20.80 5.90 -4.33
CA PHE A 126 20.01 5.18 -5.34
C PHE A 126 20.58 5.41 -6.75
N ASP A 127 20.82 4.36 -7.49
CA ASP A 127 21.33 4.42 -8.87
C ASP A 127 20.32 5.00 -9.84
N SER A 128 19.04 4.68 -9.66
CA SER A 128 17.97 5.18 -10.50
C SER A 128 16.75 5.58 -9.67
N VAL A 129 16.13 6.70 -10.05
CA VAL A 129 14.89 7.22 -9.45
C VAL A 129 13.83 7.31 -10.52
N LEU A 130 12.76 6.52 -10.38
CA LEU A 130 11.65 6.45 -11.33
C LEU A 130 10.43 7.16 -10.77
N ASP A 131 9.69 7.80 -11.66
CA ASP A 131 8.47 8.53 -11.30
C ASP A 131 7.22 7.69 -11.61
N THR A 132 6.40 7.48 -10.59
CA THR A 132 5.14 6.76 -10.73
C THR A 132 4.12 7.52 -11.61
N ASP A 133 4.20 8.84 -11.73
CA ASP A 133 3.33 9.59 -12.64
C ASP A 133 3.55 9.15 -14.10
N PHE A 134 4.81 8.90 -14.50
CA PHE A 134 5.11 8.35 -15.82
C PHE A 134 4.52 6.95 -16.02
N THR A 135 4.68 6.08 -15.02
CA THR A 135 4.12 4.73 -15.12
C THR A 135 2.61 4.70 -15.04
N ALA A 136 1.97 5.70 -14.39
CA ALA A 136 0.52 5.87 -14.39
C ALA A 136 0.00 6.20 -15.80
N ASP A 137 0.67 7.08 -16.54
CA ASP A 137 0.32 7.39 -17.94
C ASP A 137 0.42 6.13 -18.82
N LEU A 138 1.49 5.35 -18.64
CA LEU A 138 1.66 4.07 -19.35
C LEU A 138 0.53 3.08 -18.99
N THR A 139 0.17 2.98 -17.73
CA THR A 139 -0.94 2.14 -17.25
C THR A 139 -2.26 2.53 -17.92
N ILE A 140 -2.56 3.83 -18.02
CA ILE A 140 -3.76 4.33 -18.72
C ILE A 140 -3.79 3.89 -20.18
N MET A 141 -2.66 3.93 -20.87
CA MET A 141 -2.56 3.49 -22.26
C MET A 141 -2.85 1.99 -22.41
N GLU A 142 -2.23 1.17 -21.55
CA GLU A 142 -2.40 -0.29 -21.58
C GLU A 142 -3.83 -0.72 -21.19
N GLU A 143 -4.33 -0.22 -20.06
CA GLU A 143 -5.68 -0.56 -19.57
C GLU A 143 -6.78 -0.02 -20.48
N GLY A 144 -6.59 1.18 -21.04
CA GLY A 144 -7.50 1.75 -22.04
C GLY A 144 -7.56 0.91 -23.30
N THR A 145 -6.43 0.43 -23.78
CA THR A 145 -6.34 -0.48 -24.94
C THR A 145 -7.01 -1.82 -24.66
N GLU A 146 -6.80 -2.38 -23.47
CA GLU A 146 -7.47 -3.60 -23.05
C GLU A 146 -8.99 -3.41 -22.99
N LEU A 147 -9.48 -2.32 -22.37
CA LEU A 147 -10.90 -2.02 -22.29
C LEU A 147 -11.54 -1.89 -23.67
N LEU A 148 -10.93 -1.13 -24.58
CA LEU A 148 -11.43 -0.98 -25.94
C LEU A 148 -11.47 -2.30 -26.69
N THR A 149 -10.46 -3.14 -26.50
CA THR A 149 -10.40 -4.48 -27.08
C THR A 149 -11.53 -5.38 -26.53
N ARG A 150 -11.78 -5.35 -25.23
CA ARG A 150 -12.86 -6.10 -24.58
C ARG A 150 -14.23 -5.61 -25.05
N LEU A 151 -14.44 -4.29 -25.12
CA LEU A 151 -15.69 -3.72 -25.61
C LEU A 151 -15.96 -4.12 -27.07
N LYS A 152 -14.96 -4.06 -27.94
CA LYS A 152 -15.12 -4.50 -29.33
C LYS A 152 -15.52 -5.98 -29.40
N LYS A 153 -14.83 -6.85 -28.72
CA LYS A 153 -15.13 -8.29 -28.69
C LYS A 153 -16.55 -8.56 -28.15
N ALA A 154 -16.92 -7.91 -27.04
CA ALA A 154 -18.21 -8.16 -26.40
C ALA A 154 -19.40 -7.58 -27.18
N LEU A 155 -19.27 -6.34 -27.70
CA LEU A 155 -20.40 -5.59 -28.27
C LEU A 155 -20.48 -5.69 -29.80
N VAL A 156 -19.33 -5.80 -30.48
CA VAL A 156 -19.29 -5.85 -31.96
C VAL A 156 -19.20 -7.31 -32.43
N ASP A 157 -18.26 -8.07 -31.87
CA ASP A 157 -18.04 -9.46 -32.29
C ASP A 157 -18.98 -10.45 -31.60
N GLY A 158 -19.75 -10.02 -30.58
CA GLY A 158 -20.73 -10.83 -29.87
C GLY A 158 -20.11 -11.92 -28.99
N ASP A 159 -18.85 -11.80 -28.59
CA ASP A 159 -18.11 -12.78 -27.78
C ASP A 159 -18.60 -12.76 -26.32
N LYS A 160 -19.39 -13.75 -25.95
CA LYS A 160 -19.94 -13.92 -24.59
C LYS A 160 -18.92 -14.40 -23.56
N SER A 161 -17.71 -14.76 -23.97
CA SER A 161 -16.63 -15.16 -23.03
C SER A 161 -15.98 -13.95 -22.35
N VAL A 162 -16.13 -12.76 -22.93
CA VAL A 162 -15.57 -11.51 -22.40
C VAL A 162 -16.39 -11.03 -21.22
N LYS A 163 -15.72 -10.86 -20.08
CA LYS A 163 -16.36 -10.34 -18.86
C LYS A 163 -16.27 -8.83 -18.78
N LEU A 164 -17.40 -8.18 -18.54
CA LEU A 164 -17.54 -6.76 -18.23
C LEU A 164 -18.43 -6.63 -16.96
N PRO A 165 -18.26 -5.57 -16.14
CA PRO A 165 -17.27 -4.50 -16.28
C PRO A 165 -15.84 -4.94 -16.02
N MET A 166 -14.86 -4.18 -16.52
CA MET A 166 -13.46 -4.29 -16.15
C MET A 166 -13.19 -3.30 -15.01
N THR A 167 -12.60 -3.80 -13.93
CA THR A 167 -12.14 -2.96 -12.82
C THR A 167 -10.62 -2.97 -12.81
N THR A 168 -10.03 -1.81 -12.63
CA THR A 168 -8.58 -1.63 -12.48
C THR A 168 -8.30 -0.96 -11.16
N SER A 169 -7.13 -1.17 -10.58
CA SER A 169 -6.83 -0.59 -9.29
C SER A 169 -5.34 -0.37 -9.05
N CYS A 170 -5.00 0.84 -8.68
CA CYS A 170 -3.72 1.19 -8.08
C CYS A 170 -3.80 1.24 -6.54
N SER A 171 -4.95 0.95 -5.94
CA SER A 171 -5.20 1.03 -4.50
C SER A 171 -5.68 -0.30 -3.94
N PRO A 172 -5.04 -0.82 -2.86
CA PRO A 172 -5.50 -2.03 -2.19
C PRO A 172 -6.82 -1.85 -1.42
N GLY A 173 -7.34 -0.63 -1.34
CA GLY A 173 -8.59 -0.30 -0.65
C GLY A 173 -9.86 -0.47 -1.49
N TRP A 174 -9.74 -0.98 -2.69
CA TRP A 174 -10.89 -1.25 -3.57
C TRP A 174 -11.78 -2.34 -3.03
#